data_cf79a02b92c20ee395cbabad9a642fc0
#
_entry.id   cf79a02b92c20ee395cbabad9a642fc0
#
_cell.length_a   1.000
_cell.length_b   1.000
_cell.length_c   1.000
_cell.angle_alpha   90.00
_cell.angle_beta   90.00
_cell.angle_gamma   90.00
#
_symmetry.space_group_name_H-M   'P 1'
#
loop_
_entity.id
_entity.type
_entity.pdbx_description
1 polymer ?
#
loop_
_entity_poly.entity_id
_entity_poly.type
_entity_poly.pdbx_seq_one_letter_code
_entity_poly.pdbx_strand_id
1 'polypeptide(L)'
;MSEWDQGDDRLADTAEQPDWSAPGQPGASTYRLADVSSDMATACQNAVKAAETAVAVIQRLESKGTEIGKVVQLIATIAKQTNLLALNATIEAARAGEAGRGFAVVASEVKDLANETATATNEIGDQVGGIRADTQNAVQAIEEMQGLIEELDRCQRVISGIVVEQQTS
;
A
#
# COMPACT_ATOMS: atom_id res chain seq x y z
N MET A 1 56.08 -31.06 -8.56
CA MET A 1 56.32 -29.78 -7.88
C MET A 1 55.07 -28.96 -8.03
N SER A 2 54.27 -28.99 -7.01
CA SER A 2 53.37 -27.89 -6.63
C SER A 2 52.50 -28.36 -5.46
N GLU A 3 52.83 -27.79 -4.38
CA GLU A 3 52.18 -27.67 -3.11
C GLU A 3 50.84 -26.99 -3.24
N TRP A 4 49.73 -27.68 -3.21
CA TRP A 4 48.40 -27.16 -2.85
C TRP A 4 47.54 -28.32 -2.34
N ASP A 5 47.95 -28.88 -1.21
CA ASP A 5 47.09 -29.78 -0.45
C ASP A 5 47.39 -29.62 1.06
N GLN A 6 46.80 -28.56 1.62
CA GLN A 6 46.50 -28.46 3.04
C GLN A 6 45.22 -27.62 3.19
N GLY A 7 44.11 -28.19 2.78
CA GLY A 7 42.77 -27.71 3.11
C GLY A 7 42.55 -27.88 4.60
N ASP A 8 42.27 -26.76 5.23
CA ASP A 8 41.97 -26.59 6.65
C ASP A 8 40.72 -27.34 7.06
N ASP A 9 40.91 -28.56 7.53
CA ASP A 9 39.87 -29.51 7.99
C ASP A 9 39.37 -29.20 9.42
N ARG A 10 39.39 -27.91 9.81
CA ARG A 10 39.05 -27.46 11.16
C ARG A 10 37.67 -26.78 11.29
N LEU A 11 36.86 -26.75 10.23
CA LEU A 11 35.50 -26.15 10.31
C LEU A 11 34.36 -27.14 10.24
N ALA A 12 34.64 -28.44 10.30
CA ALA A 12 33.61 -29.50 10.17
C ALA A 12 33.18 -30.18 11.49
N ASP A 13 33.63 -29.69 12.65
CA ASP A 13 33.39 -30.46 13.88
C ASP A 13 32.87 -29.58 15.05
N THR A 14 31.81 -28.80 14.86
CA THR A 14 31.00 -28.27 15.98
C THR A 14 29.54 -28.03 15.63
N ALA A 15 28.98 -28.70 14.64
CA ALA A 15 27.54 -28.85 14.59
C ALA A 15 27.19 -30.12 15.36
N GLU A 16 27.05 -30.04 16.67
CA GLU A 16 26.33 -31.06 17.44
C GLU A 16 24.95 -31.26 16.78
N GLN A 17 24.87 -32.29 15.94
CA GLN A 17 23.57 -32.75 15.45
C GLN A 17 22.74 -33.15 16.68
N PRO A 18 21.55 -32.60 16.89
CA PRO A 18 20.71 -32.99 18.01
C PRO A 18 20.46 -34.48 17.89
N ASP A 19 20.87 -35.24 18.91
CA ASP A 19 20.64 -36.68 19.03
C ASP A 19 19.13 -36.93 19.22
N TRP A 20 18.46 -37.21 18.12
CA TRP A 20 17.03 -37.57 18.10
C TRP A 20 16.75 -38.95 18.69
N SER A 21 17.76 -39.74 19.03
CA SER A 21 17.61 -41.09 19.59
C SER A 21 17.60 -41.10 21.12
N ALA A 22 17.98 -40.04 21.79
CA ALA A 22 17.78 -39.91 23.23
C ALA A 22 16.29 -39.81 23.54
N PRO A 23 15.74 -40.63 24.45
CA PRO A 23 14.36 -40.42 24.91
C PRO A 23 14.29 -39.03 25.50
N GLY A 24 13.64 -38.12 24.74
CA GLY A 24 13.65 -36.71 25.03
C GLY A 24 13.17 -36.47 26.45
N GLN A 25 13.96 -35.75 27.21
CA GLN A 25 13.47 -35.22 28.49
C GLN A 25 12.22 -34.44 28.21
N PRO A 26 11.05 -34.79 28.72
CA PRO A 26 9.77 -34.11 28.45
C PRO A 26 9.88 -32.60 28.64
N GLY A 27 10.73 -32.14 29.57
CA GLY A 27 10.98 -30.73 29.81
C GLY A 27 11.61 -29.94 28.63
N ALA A 28 12.57 -30.53 27.90
CA ALA A 28 13.26 -29.76 26.83
C ALA A 28 12.34 -29.40 25.66
N SER A 29 11.39 -30.26 25.29
CA SER A 29 10.38 -29.99 24.27
C SER A 29 9.36 -28.93 24.72
N THR A 30 8.97 -28.98 25.99
CA THR A 30 8.00 -28.07 26.59
C THR A 30 8.57 -26.66 26.71
N TYR A 31 9.85 -26.52 27.10
CA TYR A 31 10.52 -25.19 27.12
C TYR A 31 10.62 -24.57 25.73
N ARG A 32 11.00 -25.33 24.70
CA ARG A 32 11.03 -24.85 23.32
C ARG A 32 9.65 -24.41 22.84
N LEU A 33 8.60 -25.11 23.21
CA LEU A 33 7.24 -24.77 22.84
C LEU A 33 6.77 -23.47 23.53
N ALA A 34 7.20 -23.27 24.78
CA ALA A 34 6.94 -22.03 25.53
C ALA A 34 7.63 -20.82 24.86
N ASP A 35 8.90 -20.97 24.47
CA ASP A 35 9.66 -19.92 23.78
C ASP A 35 9.02 -19.56 22.44
N VAL A 36 8.72 -20.56 21.60
CA VAL A 36 8.05 -20.36 20.30
C VAL A 36 6.68 -19.70 20.49
N SER A 37 5.94 -20.08 21.54
CA SER A 37 4.65 -19.47 21.86
C SER A 37 4.80 -18.00 22.23
N SER A 38 5.82 -17.65 23.02
CA SER A 38 6.13 -16.25 23.39
C SER A 38 6.53 -15.40 22.17
N ASP A 39 7.39 -15.97 21.31
CA ASP A 39 7.82 -15.29 20.09
C ASP A 39 6.63 -15.05 19.13
N MET A 40 5.74 -16.02 19.02
CA MET A 40 4.53 -15.90 18.21
C MET A 40 3.58 -14.83 18.75
N ALA A 41 3.40 -14.73 20.08
CA ALA A 41 2.61 -13.66 20.70
C ALA A 41 3.18 -12.28 20.36
N THR A 42 4.49 -12.13 20.45
CA THR A 42 5.18 -10.89 20.10
C THR A 42 5.02 -10.57 18.61
N ALA A 43 5.13 -11.56 17.74
CA ALA A 43 4.94 -11.39 16.30
C ALA A 43 3.50 -10.98 15.98
N CYS A 44 2.48 -11.58 16.59
CA CYS A 44 1.08 -11.20 16.44
C CYS A 44 0.83 -9.75 16.86
N GLN A 45 1.37 -9.32 18.03
CA GLN A 45 1.25 -7.94 18.49
C GLN A 45 1.90 -6.94 17.53
N ASN A 46 3.07 -7.28 16.99
CA ASN A 46 3.76 -6.43 16.02
C ASN A 46 2.98 -6.35 14.70
N ALA A 47 2.38 -7.46 14.26
CA ALA A 47 1.55 -7.51 13.06
C ALA A 47 0.28 -6.66 13.22
N VAL A 48 -0.38 -6.67 14.37
CA VAL A 48 -1.52 -5.79 14.67
C VAL A 48 -1.13 -4.33 14.56
N LYS A 49 -0.01 -3.93 15.22
CA LYS A 49 0.48 -2.53 15.15
C LYS A 49 0.82 -2.09 13.72
N ALA A 50 1.41 -3.00 12.95
CA ALA A 50 1.72 -2.73 11.54
C ALA A 50 0.44 -2.54 10.71
N ALA A 51 -0.58 -3.37 10.92
CA ALA A 51 -1.88 -3.26 10.29
C ALA A 51 -2.59 -1.94 10.65
N GLU A 52 -2.62 -1.55 11.92
CA GLU A 52 -3.18 -0.27 12.38
C GLU A 52 -2.46 0.93 11.73
N THR A 53 -1.14 0.86 11.64
CA THR A 53 -0.33 1.89 10.97
C THR A 53 -0.66 1.96 9.49
N ALA A 54 -0.80 0.83 8.82
CA ALA A 54 -1.15 0.77 7.40
C ALA A 54 -2.54 1.36 7.15
N VAL A 55 -3.54 1.04 7.96
CA VAL A 55 -4.89 1.63 7.88
C VAL A 55 -4.83 3.16 8.03
N ALA A 56 -4.06 3.67 9.00
CA ALA A 56 -3.92 5.11 9.20
C ALA A 56 -3.26 5.82 8.00
N VAL A 57 -2.31 5.17 7.32
CA VAL A 57 -1.69 5.69 6.08
C VAL A 57 -2.72 5.70 4.94
N ILE A 58 -3.49 4.63 4.79
CA ILE A 58 -4.51 4.50 3.74
C ILE A 58 -5.61 5.56 3.93
N GLN A 59 -6.08 5.79 5.15
CA GLN A 59 -7.08 6.83 5.44
C GLN A 59 -6.58 8.24 5.07
N ARG A 60 -5.29 8.51 5.31
CA ARG A 60 -4.68 9.77 4.83
C ARG A 60 -4.63 9.85 3.31
N LEU A 61 -4.36 8.73 2.64
CA LEU A 61 -4.34 8.66 1.17
C LEU A 61 -5.74 8.93 0.59
N GLU A 62 -6.78 8.37 1.19
CA GLU A 62 -8.17 8.60 0.82
C GLU A 62 -8.57 10.08 0.99
N SER A 63 -8.18 10.69 2.11
CA SER A 63 -8.39 12.13 2.35
C SER A 63 -7.70 12.96 1.26
N LYS A 64 -6.44 12.65 0.92
CA LYS A 64 -5.69 13.34 -0.14
C LYS A 64 -6.32 13.13 -1.52
N GLY A 65 -6.76 11.92 -1.83
CA GLY A 65 -7.51 11.63 -3.06
C GLY A 65 -8.78 12.48 -3.17
N THR A 66 -9.48 12.68 -2.05
CA THR A 66 -10.67 13.55 -2.02
C THR A 66 -10.32 15.03 -2.27
N GLU A 67 -9.23 15.53 -1.68
CA GLU A 67 -8.74 16.88 -1.92
C GLU A 67 -8.34 17.07 -3.39
N ILE A 68 -7.60 16.13 -3.96
CA ILE A 68 -7.22 16.15 -5.39
C ILE A 68 -8.47 16.16 -6.28
N GLY A 69 -9.47 15.32 -5.99
CA GLY A 69 -10.73 15.30 -6.74
C GLY A 69 -11.44 16.65 -6.77
N LYS A 70 -11.43 17.42 -5.66
CA LYS A 70 -11.98 18.78 -5.63
C LYS A 70 -11.20 19.74 -6.52
N VAL A 71 -9.87 19.65 -6.52
CA VAL A 71 -9.01 20.49 -7.37
C VAL A 71 -9.25 20.16 -8.85
N VAL A 72 -9.33 18.88 -9.20
CA VAL A 72 -9.65 18.40 -10.54
C VAL A 72 -10.99 18.96 -11.03
N GLN A 73 -12.04 18.91 -10.20
CA GLN A 73 -13.34 19.52 -10.54
C GLN A 73 -13.26 21.04 -10.77
N LEU A 74 -12.45 21.73 -9.97
CA LEU A 74 -12.24 23.17 -10.13
C LEU A 74 -11.57 23.46 -11.47
N ILE A 75 -10.51 22.71 -11.83
CA ILE A 75 -9.80 22.88 -13.10
C ILE A 75 -10.74 22.60 -14.29
N ALA A 76 -11.56 21.55 -14.21
CA ALA A 76 -12.56 21.24 -15.24
C ALA A 76 -13.55 22.40 -15.42
N THR A 77 -13.97 23.03 -14.32
CA THR A 77 -14.85 24.19 -14.34
C THR A 77 -14.18 25.41 -15.00
N ILE A 78 -12.92 25.66 -14.66
CA ILE A 78 -12.12 26.73 -15.26
C ILE A 78 -11.93 26.48 -16.77
N ALA A 79 -11.60 25.25 -17.18
CA ALA A 79 -11.47 24.89 -18.59
C ALA A 79 -12.78 25.15 -19.36
N LYS A 80 -13.92 24.75 -18.80
CA LYS A 80 -15.24 25.04 -19.39
C LYS A 80 -15.53 26.56 -19.52
N GLN A 81 -15.19 27.34 -18.51
CA GLN A 81 -15.35 28.81 -18.55
C GLN A 81 -14.40 29.41 -19.58
N THR A 82 -13.15 28.94 -19.67
CA THR A 82 -12.17 29.40 -20.65
C THR A 82 -12.64 29.11 -22.09
N ASN A 83 -13.19 27.88 -22.31
CA ASN A 83 -13.78 27.53 -23.61
C ASN A 83 -14.93 28.45 -24.00
N LEU A 84 -15.81 28.80 -23.04
CA LEU A 84 -16.92 29.76 -23.29
C LEU A 84 -16.39 31.18 -23.58
N LEU A 85 -15.37 31.63 -22.87
CA LEU A 85 -14.73 32.94 -23.14
C LEU A 85 -14.08 32.97 -24.51
N ALA A 86 -13.37 31.92 -24.89
CA ALA A 86 -12.75 31.77 -26.20
C ALA A 86 -13.80 31.76 -27.32
N LEU A 87 -14.94 31.07 -27.12
CA LEU A 87 -16.05 31.06 -28.05
C LEU A 87 -16.62 32.48 -28.26
N ASN A 88 -16.85 33.21 -27.17
CA ASN A 88 -17.34 34.60 -27.26
C ASN A 88 -16.35 35.51 -27.98
N ALA A 89 -15.03 35.33 -27.70
CA ALA A 89 -13.97 36.05 -28.40
C ALA A 89 -13.94 35.74 -29.90
N THR A 90 -14.16 34.48 -30.28
CA THR A 90 -14.25 34.06 -31.68
C THR A 90 -15.44 34.71 -32.39
N ILE A 91 -16.58 34.79 -31.71
CA ILE A 91 -17.79 35.45 -32.26
C ILE A 91 -17.52 36.93 -32.49
N GLU A 92 -16.92 37.62 -31.51
CA GLU A 92 -16.65 39.07 -31.62
C GLU A 92 -15.54 39.38 -32.65
N ALA A 93 -14.53 38.51 -32.76
CA ALA A 93 -13.53 38.60 -33.82
C ALA A 93 -14.14 38.45 -35.21
N ALA A 94 -15.09 37.54 -35.40
CA ALA A 94 -15.82 37.40 -36.65
C ALA A 94 -16.67 38.65 -36.97
N ARG A 95 -17.23 39.26 -35.96
CA ARG A 95 -18.02 40.49 -36.08
C ARG A 95 -17.18 41.71 -36.51
N ALA A 96 -15.91 41.75 -36.12
CA ALA A 96 -14.95 42.76 -36.50
C ALA A 96 -14.40 42.62 -37.94
N GLY A 97 -14.75 41.56 -38.64
CA GLY A 97 -14.33 41.32 -40.04
C GLY A 97 -12.81 41.21 -40.20
N GLU A 98 -12.25 41.91 -41.19
CA GLU A 98 -10.81 41.85 -41.47
C GLU A 98 -9.94 42.32 -40.29
N ALA A 99 -10.40 43.28 -39.49
CA ALA A 99 -9.68 43.76 -38.31
C ALA A 99 -9.62 42.71 -37.18
N GLY A 100 -10.53 41.75 -37.17
CA GLY A 100 -10.61 40.67 -36.15
C GLY A 100 -9.81 39.42 -36.46
N ARG A 101 -9.19 39.26 -37.65
CA ARG A 101 -8.54 38.02 -38.08
C ARG A 101 -7.47 37.50 -37.10
N GLY A 102 -6.60 38.36 -36.61
CA GLY A 102 -5.56 37.99 -35.65
C GLY A 102 -6.16 37.52 -34.31
N PHE A 103 -7.23 38.16 -33.85
CA PHE A 103 -7.96 37.78 -32.64
C PHE A 103 -8.69 36.42 -32.81
N ALA A 104 -9.24 36.16 -33.98
CA ALA A 104 -9.91 34.90 -34.26
C ALA A 104 -8.96 33.69 -34.11
N VAL A 105 -7.71 33.80 -34.59
CA VAL A 105 -6.69 32.76 -34.47
C VAL A 105 -6.37 32.51 -33.00
N VAL A 106 -6.12 33.56 -32.23
CA VAL A 106 -5.81 33.41 -30.78
C VAL A 106 -7.00 32.83 -30.03
N ALA A 107 -8.22 33.25 -30.33
CA ALA A 107 -9.42 32.72 -29.70
C ALA A 107 -9.63 31.22 -30.01
N SER A 108 -9.32 30.79 -31.26
CA SER A 108 -9.36 29.37 -31.61
C SER A 108 -8.34 28.56 -30.80
N GLU A 109 -7.09 29.05 -30.71
CA GLU A 109 -6.03 28.36 -29.97
C GLU A 109 -6.37 28.24 -28.48
N VAL A 110 -6.91 29.30 -27.85
CA VAL A 110 -7.37 29.26 -26.46
C VAL A 110 -8.52 28.28 -26.26
N LYS A 111 -9.44 28.17 -27.24
CA LYS A 111 -10.53 27.21 -27.20
C LYS A 111 -10.01 25.78 -27.26
N ASP A 112 -9.05 25.50 -28.12
CA ASP A 112 -8.48 24.16 -28.30
C ASP A 112 -7.71 23.76 -27.03
N LEU A 113 -6.93 24.69 -26.45
CA LEU A 113 -6.23 24.46 -25.18
C LEU A 113 -7.20 24.21 -24.01
N ALA A 114 -8.33 24.90 -23.98
CA ALA A 114 -9.37 24.68 -22.97
C ALA A 114 -10.00 23.30 -23.10
N ASN A 115 -10.25 22.83 -24.32
CA ASN A 115 -10.77 21.49 -24.58
C ASN A 115 -9.75 20.41 -24.18
N GLU A 116 -8.47 20.58 -24.53
CA GLU A 116 -7.39 19.66 -24.14
C GLU A 116 -7.26 19.60 -22.59
N THR A 117 -7.32 20.77 -21.93
CA THR A 117 -7.31 20.84 -20.47
C THR A 117 -8.49 20.08 -19.85
N ALA A 118 -9.68 20.22 -20.43
CA ALA A 118 -10.86 19.50 -19.94
C ALA A 118 -10.70 17.97 -20.09
N THR A 119 -10.15 17.52 -21.23
CA THR A 119 -9.88 16.10 -21.47
C THR A 119 -8.86 15.56 -20.48
N ALA A 120 -7.69 16.19 -20.33
CA ALA A 120 -6.66 15.79 -19.38
C ALA A 120 -7.18 15.78 -17.92
N THR A 121 -8.04 16.75 -17.58
CA THR A 121 -8.65 16.82 -16.25
C THR A 121 -9.59 15.65 -15.97
N ASN A 122 -10.37 15.22 -16.97
CA ASN A 122 -11.23 14.05 -16.84
C ASN A 122 -10.39 12.77 -16.65
N GLU A 123 -9.31 12.61 -17.40
CA GLU A 123 -8.39 11.46 -17.25
C GLU A 123 -7.78 11.40 -15.83
N ILE A 124 -7.36 12.57 -15.29
CA ILE A 124 -6.87 12.64 -13.91
C ILE A 124 -7.99 12.27 -12.92
N GLY A 125 -9.22 12.72 -13.18
CA GLY A 125 -10.39 12.37 -12.36
C GLY A 125 -10.63 10.87 -12.30
N ASP A 126 -10.53 10.18 -13.42
CA ASP A 126 -10.66 8.71 -13.51
C ASP A 126 -9.54 7.99 -12.75
N GLN A 127 -8.30 8.49 -12.88
CA GLN A 127 -7.16 7.93 -12.13
C GLN A 127 -7.33 8.10 -10.61
N VAL A 128 -7.78 9.26 -10.16
CA VAL A 128 -8.07 9.50 -8.74
C VAL A 128 -9.20 8.60 -8.25
N GLY A 129 -10.20 8.35 -9.09
CA GLY A 129 -11.27 7.38 -8.83
C GLY A 129 -10.72 5.98 -8.64
N GLY A 130 -9.82 5.53 -9.51
CA GLY A 130 -9.11 4.25 -9.40
C GLY A 130 -8.30 4.13 -8.11
N ILE A 131 -7.51 5.14 -7.76
CA ILE A 131 -6.73 5.17 -6.51
C ILE A 131 -7.65 5.01 -5.29
N ARG A 132 -8.84 5.63 -5.29
CA ARG A 132 -9.81 5.47 -4.19
C ARG A 132 -10.35 4.05 -4.09
N ALA A 133 -10.65 3.41 -5.21
CA ALA A 133 -11.10 2.02 -5.23
C ALA A 133 -9.99 1.08 -4.69
N ASP A 134 -8.75 1.28 -5.14
CA ASP A 134 -7.62 0.48 -4.68
C ASP A 134 -7.34 0.67 -3.19
N THR A 135 -7.48 1.89 -2.67
CA THR A 135 -7.35 2.16 -1.22
C THR A 135 -8.42 1.45 -0.41
N GLN A 136 -9.66 1.40 -0.88
CA GLN A 136 -10.75 0.66 -0.23
C GLN A 136 -10.48 -0.85 -0.21
N ASN A 137 -10.02 -1.41 -1.32
CA ASN A 137 -9.63 -2.83 -1.41
C ASN A 137 -8.46 -3.14 -0.45
N ALA A 138 -7.49 -2.23 -0.33
CA ALA A 138 -6.37 -2.40 0.59
C ALA A 138 -6.82 -2.38 2.07
N VAL A 139 -7.79 -1.53 2.46
CA VAL A 139 -8.39 -1.55 3.81
C VAL A 139 -9.03 -2.91 4.07
N GLN A 140 -9.85 -3.41 3.14
CA GLN A 140 -10.51 -4.69 3.30
C GLN A 140 -9.50 -5.84 3.48
N ALA A 141 -8.42 -5.86 2.68
CA ALA A 141 -7.37 -6.88 2.81
C ALA A 141 -6.66 -6.81 4.18
N ILE A 142 -6.49 -5.61 4.74
CA ILE A 142 -5.90 -5.44 6.08
C ILE A 142 -6.88 -5.91 7.16
N GLU A 143 -8.17 -5.65 7.03
CA GLU A 143 -9.20 -6.15 7.96
C GLU A 143 -9.25 -7.69 7.98
N GLU A 144 -9.16 -8.32 6.81
CA GLU A 144 -9.06 -9.78 6.70
C GLU A 144 -7.78 -10.30 7.38
N MET A 145 -6.65 -9.62 7.18
CA MET A 145 -5.37 -9.96 7.84
C MET A 145 -5.49 -9.83 9.37
N GLN A 146 -6.14 -8.81 9.89
CA GLN A 146 -6.38 -8.65 11.32
C GLN A 146 -7.20 -9.82 11.89
N GLY A 147 -8.23 -10.27 11.16
CA GLY A 147 -9.00 -11.45 11.54
C GLY A 147 -8.15 -12.72 11.64
N LEU A 148 -7.23 -12.93 10.70
CA LEU A 148 -6.29 -14.06 10.76
C LEU A 148 -5.30 -13.95 11.93
N ILE A 149 -4.83 -12.75 12.25
CA ILE A 149 -3.94 -12.54 13.41
C ILE A 149 -4.68 -12.82 14.73
N GLU A 150 -5.96 -12.46 14.85
CA GLU A 150 -6.78 -12.78 16.02
C GLU A 150 -6.99 -14.29 16.17
N GLU A 151 -7.11 -15.02 15.06
CA GLU A 151 -7.22 -16.47 15.06
C GLU A 151 -5.90 -17.12 15.52
N LEU A 152 -4.76 -16.63 15.01
CA LEU A 152 -3.43 -17.05 15.45
C LEU A 152 -3.21 -16.79 16.94
N ASP A 153 -3.60 -15.64 17.47
CA ASP A 153 -3.51 -15.32 18.90
C ASP A 153 -4.40 -16.27 19.74
N ARG A 154 -5.54 -16.67 19.23
CA ARG A 154 -6.41 -17.69 19.87
C ARG A 154 -5.74 -19.07 19.91
N CYS A 155 -5.17 -19.51 18.79
CA CYS A 155 -4.44 -20.79 18.73
C CYS A 155 -3.23 -20.78 19.67
N GLN A 156 -2.51 -19.68 19.72
CA GLN A 156 -1.35 -19.51 20.60
C GLN A 156 -1.73 -19.60 22.08
N ARG A 157 -2.85 -19.01 22.50
CA ARG A 157 -3.37 -19.15 23.88
C ARG A 157 -3.68 -20.61 24.25
N VAL A 158 -4.21 -21.39 23.33
CA VAL A 158 -4.47 -22.82 23.54
C VAL A 158 -3.15 -23.57 23.73
N ILE A 159 -2.16 -23.31 22.87
CA ILE A 159 -0.82 -23.94 22.98
C ILE A 159 -0.17 -23.59 24.33
N SER A 160 -0.20 -22.32 24.73
CA SER A 160 0.33 -21.89 26.03
C SER A 160 -0.35 -22.58 27.20
N GLY A 161 -1.68 -22.80 27.13
CA GLY A 161 -2.42 -23.57 28.15
C GLY A 161 -1.96 -25.00 28.27
N ILE A 162 -1.76 -25.69 27.13
CA ILE A 162 -1.27 -27.08 27.10
C ILE A 162 0.14 -27.17 27.67
N VAL A 163 1.03 -26.20 27.35
CA VAL A 163 2.39 -26.14 27.86
C VAL A 163 2.40 -26.02 29.39
N VAL A 164 1.58 -25.18 29.97
CA VAL A 164 1.47 -24.99 31.42
C VAL A 164 0.96 -26.25 32.11
N GLU A 165 -0.02 -26.91 31.52
CA GLU A 165 -0.59 -28.14 32.05
C GLU A 165 0.43 -29.32 32.09
N GLN A 166 1.28 -29.40 31.05
CA GLN A 166 2.36 -30.39 30.97
C GLN A 166 3.53 -30.12 31.96
N GLN A 167 3.70 -28.87 32.41
CA GLN A 167 4.73 -28.54 33.39
C GLN A 167 4.30 -28.79 34.85
N THR A 168 3.00 -28.95 35.08
CA THR A 168 2.42 -29.15 36.43
C THR A 168 2.04 -30.59 36.71
N SER A 169 2.18 -31.49 35.73
CA SER A 169 1.90 -32.94 35.82
C SER A 169 3.17 -33.75 35.97
#